data_aac30a48aa00a44018baba8b90ecf9dd
#
_entry.id   aac30a48aa00a44018baba8b90ecf9dd
#
_cell.length_a   1.000
_cell.length_b   1.000
_cell.length_c   1.000
_cell.angle_alpha   90.00
_cell.angle_beta   90.00
_cell.angle_gamma   90.00
#
_symmetry.space_group_name_H-M   'P 1'
#
loop_
_entity.id
_entity.type
_entity.pdbx_description
1 polymer ?
#
loop_
_entity_poly.entity_id
_entity_poly.type
_entity_poly.pdbx_seq_one_letter_code
_entity_poly.pdbx_strand_id
1 'polypeptide(L)'
;NDQIFTGDVAGAKIFDGPVLPACPPPEIDLEKWENSINIIIKENPKCLYLTHFGKTKDVNNHLKDLKKILWDWANWIKKNNNKFDDIDTLTKEFKNYVNDFLISLNLSENLINQYYAANPPYMSVSGLLRYWNKKNKH
;
A
#
# COMPACT_ATOMS: atom_id res chain seq x y z
N ASN A 1 12.82 12.10 -18.47
CA ASN A 1 11.68 12.78 -17.83
C ASN A 1 11.96 13.07 -16.37
N ASP A 2 11.95 14.34 -16.00
CA ASP A 2 12.20 14.75 -14.60
C ASP A 2 10.98 14.53 -13.69
N GLN A 3 9.82 14.26 -14.26
CA GLN A 3 8.54 14.16 -13.56
C GLN A 3 7.71 13.01 -14.12
N ILE A 4 7.11 12.23 -13.22
CA ILE A 4 6.22 11.11 -13.59
C ILE A 4 4.90 11.21 -12.81
N PHE A 5 3.79 11.06 -13.53
CA PHE A 5 2.46 10.84 -12.94
C PHE A 5 2.24 9.35 -12.80
N THR A 6 2.09 8.86 -11.58
CA THR A 6 2.18 7.43 -11.28
C THR A 6 0.83 6.72 -11.15
N GLY A 7 -0.27 7.47 -11.07
CA GLY A 7 -1.52 6.84 -10.66
C GLY A 7 -1.35 6.17 -9.28
N ASP A 8 -2.07 5.09 -9.05
CA ASP A 8 -2.00 4.34 -7.77
C ASP A 8 -0.73 3.48 -7.63
N VAL A 9 0.06 3.33 -8.70
CA VAL A 9 1.29 2.51 -8.69
C VAL A 9 2.29 2.95 -7.62
N ALA A 10 2.38 4.26 -7.35
CA ALA A 10 3.29 4.79 -6.34
C ALA A 10 2.64 4.94 -4.95
N GLY A 11 1.45 4.36 -4.73
CA GLY A 11 0.76 4.40 -3.46
C GLY A 11 0.19 5.76 -3.09
N ALA A 12 -0.15 5.92 -1.83
CA ALA A 12 -0.69 7.14 -1.25
C ALA A 12 0.23 7.67 -0.14
N LYS A 13 0.49 8.96 -0.15
CA LYS A 13 1.26 9.64 0.88
C LYS A 13 0.57 10.95 1.25
N ILE A 14 0.32 11.16 2.53
CA ILE A 14 -0.36 12.35 3.04
C ILE A 14 0.64 13.16 3.86
N PHE A 15 0.90 14.39 3.45
CA PHE A 15 1.88 15.29 4.06
C PHE A 15 3.25 14.60 4.26
N ASP A 16 3.79 14.66 5.48
CA ASP A 16 5.07 14.03 5.84
C ASP A 16 4.92 12.60 6.37
N GLY A 17 3.73 12.01 6.26
CA GLY A 17 3.48 10.63 6.64
C GLY A 17 4.14 9.62 5.70
N PRO A 18 4.06 8.33 6.04
CA PRO A 18 4.62 7.27 5.21
C PRO A 18 3.84 7.08 3.92
N VAL A 19 4.48 6.45 2.93
CA VAL A 19 3.75 5.93 1.78
C VAL A 19 3.04 4.63 2.17
N LEU A 20 1.76 4.50 1.82
CA LEU A 20 1.00 3.27 1.96
C LEU A 20 0.54 2.76 0.60
N PRO A 21 0.57 1.44 0.37
CA PRO A 21 0.08 0.89 -0.88
C PRO A 21 -1.44 1.00 -0.97
N ALA A 22 -1.94 1.35 -2.15
CA ALA A 22 -3.36 1.29 -2.47
C ALA A 22 -3.63 -0.04 -3.19
N CYS A 23 -4.36 -0.94 -2.54
CA CYS A 23 -4.60 -2.29 -3.03
C CYS A 23 -6.09 -2.54 -3.35
N PRO A 24 -6.71 -1.73 -4.25
CA PRO A 24 -8.12 -1.89 -4.55
C PRO A 24 -8.40 -3.17 -5.35
N PRO A 25 -9.53 -3.88 -5.05
CA PRO A 25 -10.00 -4.92 -5.96
C PRO A 25 -10.44 -4.30 -7.30
N PRO A 26 -10.63 -5.07 -8.38
CA PRO A 26 -10.66 -6.53 -8.37
C PRO A 26 -9.31 -7.21 -8.61
N GLU A 27 -8.34 -6.52 -9.18
CA GLU A 27 -7.12 -7.19 -9.61
C GLU A 27 -5.87 -6.51 -9.06
N ILE A 28 -5.17 -7.27 -8.23
CA ILE A 28 -3.82 -6.94 -7.78
C ILE A 28 -2.90 -8.06 -8.25
N ASP A 29 -1.82 -7.68 -8.93
CA ASP A 29 -0.71 -8.55 -9.28
C ASP A 29 0.55 -7.93 -8.69
N LEU A 30 1.01 -8.48 -7.57
CA LEU A 30 2.12 -7.89 -6.81
C LEU A 30 3.42 -7.92 -7.59
N GLU A 31 3.67 -8.96 -8.37
CA GLU A 31 4.87 -9.09 -9.18
C GLU A 31 4.89 -8.05 -10.31
N LYS A 32 3.77 -7.83 -10.97
CA LYS A 32 3.64 -6.78 -11.99
C LYS A 32 3.76 -5.40 -11.37
N TRP A 33 3.17 -5.21 -10.19
CA TRP A 33 3.27 -3.94 -9.47
C TRP A 33 4.71 -3.66 -9.07
N GLU A 34 5.40 -4.62 -8.49
CA GLU A 34 6.83 -4.50 -8.16
C GLU A 34 7.67 -4.19 -9.40
N ASN A 35 7.39 -4.86 -10.52
CA ASN A 35 8.06 -4.58 -11.79
C ASN A 35 7.82 -3.14 -12.26
N SER A 36 6.59 -2.63 -12.14
CA SER A 36 6.25 -1.25 -12.47
C SER A 36 7.01 -0.25 -11.58
N ILE A 37 7.12 -0.53 -10.29
CA ILE A 37 7.92 0.27 -9.35
C ILE A 37 9.39 0.28 -9.77
N ASN A 38 9.94 -0.86 -10.13
CA ASN A 38 11.34 -0.98 -10.56
C ASN A 38 11.62 -0.21 -11.86
N ILE A 39 10.65 -0.18 -12.78
CA ILE A 39 10.74 0.63 -14.00
C ILE A 39 10.84 2.12 -13.63
N ILE A 40 10.00 2.60 -12.72
CA ILE A 40 10.04 4.00 -12.26
C ILE A 40 11.38 4.32 -11.58
N ILE A 41 11.89 3.42 -10.74
CA ILE A 41 13.21 3.58 -10.10
C ILE A 41 14.31 3.73 -11.16
N LYS A 42 14.26 2.90 -12.21
CA LYS A 42 15.24 2.90 -13.30
C LYS A 42 15.21 4.19 -14.12
N GLU A 43 14.01 4.75 -14.33
CA GLU A 43 13.85 6.05 -15.01
C GLU A 43 14.41 7.22 -14.20
N ASN A 44 14.64 7.01 -12.91
CA ASN A 44 15.25 7.97 -12.00
C ASN A 44 14.65 9.39 -12.06
N PRO A 45 13.33 9.54 -11.94
CA PRO A 45 12.70 10.86 -11.99
C PRO A 45 13.07 11.69 -10.77
N LYS A 46 13.08 13.02 -10.91
CA LYS A 46 13.30 13.95 -9.80
C LYS A 46 12.07 14.14 -8.92
N CYS A 47 10.89 13.82 -9.45
CA CYS A 47 9.63 14.00 -8.75
C CYS A 47 8.56 13.03 -9.23
N LEU A 48 7.77 12.50 -8.30
CA LEU A 48 6.55 11.75 -8.58
C LEU A 48 5.32 12.58 -8.22
N TYR A 49 4.33 12.56 -9.09
CA TYR A 49 3.00 13.07 -8.82
C TYR A 49 2.07 11.90 -8.50
N LEU A 50 1.58 11.86 -7.27
CA LEU A 50 0.73 10.80 -6.74
C LEU A 50 -0.75 11.13 -6.99
N THR A 51 -1.57 10.12 -7.24
CA THR A 51 -3.02 10.30 -7.40
C THR A 51 -3.66 10.84 -6.11
N HIS A 52 -3.21 10.35 -4.96
CA HIS A 52 -3.69 10.77 -3.67
C HIS A 52 -2.64 11.64 -2.98
N PHE A 53 -2.91 12.96 -2.93
CA PHE A 53 -2.24 13.96 -2.11
C PHE A 53 -0.77 14.29 -2.43
N GLY A 54 -0.54 14.81 -3.65
CA GLY A 54 0.63 15.65 -3.86
C GLY A 54 1.79 15.01 -4.60
N LYS A 55 2.97 15.57 -4.37
CA LYS A 55 4.20 15.16 -5.03
C LYS A 55 5.27 14.79 -4.02
N THR A 56 6.16 13.88 -4.39
CA THR A 56 7.35 13.57 -3.62
C THR A 56 8.61 13.77 -4.44
N LYS A 57 9.64 14.35 -3.82
CA LYS A 57 10.97 14.52 -4.39
C LYS A 57 11.95 13.44 -3.95
N ASP A 58 11.69 12.80 -2.82
CA ASP A 58 12.50 11.68 -2.32
C ASP A 58 12.01 10.35 -2.95
N VAL A 59 12.17 10.28 -4.26
CA VAL A 59 11.60 9.22 -5.10
C VAL A 59 12.13 7.84 -4.72
N ASN A 60 13.43 7.70 -4.53
CA ASN A 60 14.03 6.39 -4.27
C ASN A 60 13.59 5.81 -2.93
N ASN A 61 13.60 6.59 -1.85
CA ASN A 61 13.15 6.13 -0.55
C ASN A 61 11.64 5.85 -0.55
N HIS A 62 10.85 6.73 -1.18
CA HIS A 62 9.40 6.52 -1.33
C HIS A 62 9.07 5.17 -1.99
N LEU A 63 9.73 4.86 -3.11
CA LEU A 63 9.45 3.63 -3.86
C LEU A 63 9.99 2.38 -3.16
N LYS A 64 11.14 2.47 -2.47
CA LYS A 64 11.65 1.38 -1.64
C LYS A 64 10.74 1.07 -0.47
N ASP A 65 10.26 2.10 0.23
CA ASP A 65 9.34 1.95 1.36
C ASP A 65 8.01 1.36 0.88
N LEU A 66 7.49 1.83 -0.24
CA LEU A 66 6.28 1.29 -0.84
C LEU A 66 6.42 -0.21 -1.13
N LYS A 67 7.50 -0.64 -1.77
CA LYS A 67 7.75 -2.06 -2.05
C LYS A 67 7.75 -2.88 -0.77
N LYS A 68 8.48 -2.42 0.23
CA LYS A 68 8.58 -3.10 1.52
C LYS A 68 7.21 -3.25 2.18
N ILE A 69 6.46 -2.17 2.29
CA ILE A 69 5.15 -2.17 2.95
C ILE A 69 4.14 -3.01 2.17
N LEU A 70 4.18 -2.96 0.85
CA LEU A 70 3.31 -3.78 0.00
C LEU A 70 3.48 -5.28 0.28
N TRP A 71 4.72 -5.76 0.33
CA TRP A 71 5.01 -7.16 0.64
C TRP A 71 4.78 -7.50 2.12
N ASP A 72 5.02 -6.57 3.04
CA ASP A 72 4.68 -6.75 4.46
C ASP A 72 3.16 -6.97 4.63
N TRP A 73 2.35 -6.17 3.96
CA TRP A 73 0.88 -6.33 3.99
C TRP A 73 0.43 -7.64 3.36
N ALA A 74 0.97 -7.96 2.19
CA ALA A 74 0.64 -9.20 1.49
C ALA A 74 0.99 -10.43 2.35
N ASN A 75 2.15 -10.44 2.96
CA ASN A 75 2.60 -11.53 3.83
C ASN A 75 1.79 -11.61 5.12
N TRP A 76 1.39 -10.46 5.69
CA TRP A 76 0.51 -10.45 6.85
C TRP A 76 -0.84 -11.11 6.53
N ILE A 77 -1.46 -10.75 5.42
CA ILE A 77 -2.71 -11.36 4.95
C ILE A 77 -2.52 -12.87 4.72
N LYS A 78 -1.46 -13.27 4.03
CA LYS A 78 -1.16 -14.69 3.80
C LYS A 78 -1.07 -15.50 5.11
N LYS A 79 -0.40 -14.92 6.11
CA LYS A 79 -0.17 -15.58 7.41
C LYS A 79 -1.45 -15.64 8.27
N ASN A 80 -2.37 -14.71 8.09
CA ASN A 80 -3.49 -14.52 9.00
C ASN A 80 -4.86 -14.86 8.40
N ASN A 81 -4.99 -15.01 7.07
CA ASN A 81 -6.27 -15.22 6.41
C ASN A 81 -7.07 -16.43 6.91
N ASN A 82 -6.41 -17.47 7.41
CA ASN A 82 -7.04 -18.67 7.92
C ASN A 82 -7.22 -18.68 9.46
N LYS A 83 -6.84 -17.59 10.14
CA LYS A 83 -6.92 -17.50 11.60
C LYS A 83 -8.24 -16.92 12.09
N PHE A 84 -8.99 -16.30 11.19
CA PHE A 84 -10.24 -15.62 11.50
C PHE A 84 -11.39 -16.23 10.69
N ASP A 85 -12.56 -16.32 11.30
CA ASP A 85 -13.71 -17.01 10.71
C ASP A 85 -14.38 -16.19 9.60
N ASP A 86 -14.17 -14.88 9.59
CA ASP A 86 -14.80 -13.99 8.64
C ASP A 86 -13.85 -12.84 8.19
N ILE A 87 -14.20 -12.24 7.05
CA ILE A 87 -13.44 -11.13 6.46
C ILE A 87 -13.51 -9.85 7.29
N ASP A 88 -14.59 -9.63 8.02
CA ASP A 88 -14.75 -8.41 8.83
C ASP A 88 -13.78 -8.43 10.00
N THR A 89 -13.64 -9.57 10.67
CA THR A 89 -12.65 -9.77 11.74
C THR A 89 -11.23 -9.64 11.21
N LEU A 90 -10.92 -10.26 10.07
CA LEU A 90 -9.62 -10.13 9.42
C LEU A 90 -9.32 -8.66 9.08
N THR A 91 -10.30 -7.92 8.56
CA THR A 91 -10.17 -6.50 8.23
C THR A 91 -9.89 -5.66 9.46
N LYS A 92 -10.59 -5.92 10.57
CA LYS A 92 -10.36 -5.24 11.84
C LYS A 92 -8.95 -5.47 12.36
N GLU A 93 -8.48 -6.70 12.32
CA GLU A 93 -7.13 -7.05 12.77
C GLU A 93 -6.05 -6.48 11.84
N PHE A 94 -6.29 -6.45 10.56
CA PHE A 94 -5.41 -5.77 9.60
C PHE A 94 -5.34 -4.26 9.88
N LYS A 95 -6.49 -3.63 10.16
CA LYS A 95 -6.53 -2.22 10.56
C LYS A 95 -5.71 -1.97 11.82
N ASN A 96 -5.81 -2.85 12.82
CA ASN A 96 -5.00 -2.75 14.04
C ASN A 96 -3.49 -2.86 13.72
N TYR A 97 -3.11 -3.78 12.86
CA TYR A 97 -1.73 -3.94 12.40
C TYR A 97 -1.19 -2.67 11.72
N VAL A 98 -1.97 -2.06 10.82
CA VAL A 98 -1.60 -0.80 10.17
C VAL A 98 -1.57 0.35 11.16
N ASN A 99 -2.55 0.43 12.08
CA ASN A 99 -2.59 1.44 13.13
C ASN A 99 -1.33 1.43 14.00
N ASP A 100 -0.91 0.27 14.46
CA ASP A 100 0.29 0.13 15.29
C ASP A 100 1.53 0.68 14.57
N PHE A 101 1.65 0.42 13.28
CA PHE A 101 2.70 1.01 12.45
C PHE A 101 2.61 2.54 12.38
N LEU A 102 1.43 3.09 12.09
CA LEU A 102 1.24 4.54 11.96
C LEU A 102 1.45 5.26 13.30
N ILE A 103 0.99 4.68 14.41
CA ILE A 103 1.21 5.21 15.75
C ILE A 103 2.70 5.18 16.11
N SER A 104 3.42 4.14 15.72
CA SER A 104 4.87 4.05 15.95
C SER A 104 5.67 5.17 15.29
N LEU A 105 5.11 5.77 14.23
CA LEU A 105 5.67 6.92 13.53
C LEU A 105 5.23 8.27 14.12
N ASN A 106 4.53 8.27 15.26
CA ASN A 106 4.01 9.45 15.94
C ASN A 106 3.04 10.30 15.10
N LEU A 107 2.27 9.67 14.22
CA LEU A 107 1.25 10.38 13.45
C LEU A 107 0.05 10.75 14.33
N SER A 108 -0.53 11.91 14.06
CA SER A 108 -1.77 12.33 14.72
C SER A 108 -2.95 11.45 14.32
N GLU A 109 -3.93 11.32 15.20
CA GLU A 109 -5.18 10.61 14.90
C GLU A 109 -5.88 11.18 13.65
N ASN A 110 -5.88 12.50 13.49
CA ASN A 110 -6.45 13.14 12.31
C ASN A 110 -5.76 12.71 11.02
N LEU A 111 -4.43 12.62 11.01
CA LEU A 111 -3.66 12.17 9.84
C LEU A 111 -3.92 10.69 9.55
N ILE A 112 -3.97 9.85 10.56
CA ILE A 112 -4.32 8.42 10.43
C ILE A 112 -5.72 8.26 9.80
N ASN A 113 -6.70 9.03 10.26
CA ASN A 113 -8.04 9.01 9.69
C ASN A 113 -8.07 9.46 8.22
N GLN A 114 -7.23 10.39 7.82
CA GLN A 114 -7.09 10.79 6.42
C GLN A 114 -6.54 9.64 5.55
N TYR A 115 -5.59 8.86 6.04
CA TYR A 115 -5.13 7.66 5.33
C TYR A 115 -6.25 6.65 5.11
N TYR A 116 -7.07 6.40 6.13
CA TYR A 116 -8.19 5.45 6.00
C TYR A 116 -9.31 5.97 5.10
N ALA A 117 -9.53 7.28 5.06
CA ALA A 117 -10.47 7.87 4.12
C ALA A 117 -10.03 7.71 2.67
N ALA A 118 -8.72 7.88 2.40
CA ALA A 118 -8.14 7.75 1.06
C ALA A 118 -7.98 6.27 0.64
N ASN A 119 -7.70 5.39 1.59
CA ASN A 119 -7.38 3.98 1.35
C ASN A 119 -8.00 3.09 2.44
N PRO A 120 -9.30 2.80 2.38
CA PRO A 120 -9.97 2.01 3.39
C PRO A 120 -9.37 0.60 3.56
N PRO A 121 -9.15 0.12 4.78
CA PRO A 121 -8.53 -1.18 5.04
C PRO A 121 -9.23 -2.36 4.36
N TYR A 122 -10.55 -2.34 4.27
CA TYR A 122 -11.31 -3.43 3.65
C TYR A 122 -10.96 -3.62 2.17
N MET A 123 -10.62 -2.55 1.45
CA MET A 123 -10.22 -2.62 0.04
C MET A 123 -8.87 -3.35 -0.11
N SER A 124 -7.89 -3.00 0.71
CA SER A 124 -6.59 -3.66 0.72
C SER A 124 -6.70 -5.14 1.11
N VAL A 125 -7.49 -5.46 2.14
CA VAL A 125 -7.74 -6.84 2.55
C VAL A 125 -8.38 -7.64 1.42
N SER A 126 -9.44 -7.12 0.81
CA SER A 126 -10.12 -7.78 -0.30
C SER A 126 -9.20 -8.01 -1.50
N GLY A 127 -8.43 -7.00 -1.88
CA GLY A 127 -7.49 -7.11 -2.99
C GLY A 127 -6.39 -8.14 -2.75
N LEU A 128 -5.78 -8.12 -1.57
CA LEU A 128 -4.70 -9.06 -1.21
C LEU A 128 -5.21 -10.49 -1.01
N LEU A 129 -6.42 -10.67 -0.47
CA LEU A 129 -7.04 -12.00 -0.40
C LEU A 129 -7.26 -12.58 -1.80
N ARG A 130 -7.78 -11.78 -2.73
CA ARG A 130 -7.97 -12.23 -4.11
C ARG A 130 -6.66 -12.62 -4.78
N TYR A 131 -5.61 -11.83 -4.55
CA TYR A 131 -4.27 -12.15 -5.05
C TYR A 131 -3.80 -13.52 -4.56
N TRP A 132 -3.85 -13.80 -3.26
CA TRP A 132 -3.43 -15.08 -2.72
C TRP A 132 -4.32 -16.24 -3.13
N ASN A 133 -5.63 -16.04 -3.20
CA ASN A 133 -6.57 -17.06 -3.67
C ASN A 133 -6.29 -17.45 -5.13
N LYS A 134 -5.98 -16.47 -5.98
CA LYS A 134 -5.61 -16.72 -7.38
C LYS A 134 -4.27 -17.48 -7.49
N LYS A 135 -3.30 -17.12 -6.66
CA LYS A 135 -2.00 -17.82 -6.59
C LYS A 135 -2.14 -19.28 -6.14
N ASN A 136 -3.00 -19.55 -5.15
CA ASN A 136 -3.19 -20.91 -4.62
C ASN A 136 -3.93 -21.85 -5.58
N LYS A 137 -4.57 -21.34 -6.63
CA LYS A 137 -5.24 -22.13 -7.68
C LYS A 137 -4.30 -22.57 -8.80
N HIS A 138 -3.10 -22.09 -8.81
CA HIS A 138 -2.04 -22.42 -9.75
C HIS A 138 -0.86 -23.03 -8.99
#